data_6fd5334991473d94c12a6a277d198997
#
_entry.id   6fd5334991473d94c12a6a277d198997
#
_cell.length_a   1.000
_cell.length_b   1.000
_cell.length_c   1.000
_cell.angle_alpha   90.00
_cell.angle_beta   90.00
_cell.angle_gamma   90.00
#
_symmetry.space_group_name_H-M   'P 1'
#
loop_
_entity.id
_entity.type
_entity.pdbx_description
1 polymer ?
#
loop_
_entity_poly.entity_id
_entity_poly.type
_entity_poly.pdbx_seq_one_letter_code
_entity_poly.pdbx_strand_id
1 'polypeptide(L)'
;KHKSEISENKILSKKFNKGYKCLFYGPPGTGKTLTTLLIGKRNNKDVYRIDLSQIVSKYVGETEKNLSKVFNTAENKDWILFFDEAESLFSKRTSINDSKDKFANQQTAYLLQRVEEYNGLIILATNLKPNIDNAFSRRIQTTIHFTMPDIKERKTLWINFLSGISNLNNKEIEKLAREYEISG
;
A
#
# COMPACT_ATOMS: atom_id res chain seq x y z
N LYS A 1 17.60 -7.45 8.10
CA LYS A 1 18.40 -8.40 8.90
C LYS A 1 17.59 -9.65 9.26
N HIS A 2 16.40 -9.53 9.88
CA HIS A 2 15.62 -10.70 10.30
C HIS A 2 15.15 -11.64 9.16
N LYS A 3 14.94 -11.16 7.94
CA LYS A 3 14.46 -12.00 6.84
C LYS A 3 15.55 -12.93 6.29
N SER A 4 16.81 -12.51 6.30
CA SER A 4 17.95 -13.36 5.89
C SER A 4 18.23 -14.46 6.91
N GLU A 5 18.15 -14.15 8.20
CA GLU A 5 18.32 -15.14 9.27
C GLU A 5 17.19 -16.19 9.28
N ILE A 6 15.97 -15.79 8.88
CA ILE A 6 14.82 -16.69 8.78
C ILE A 6 14.93 -17.62 7.55
N SER A 7 15.50 -17.13 6.44
CA SER A 7 15.66 -17.94 5.22
C SER A 7 16.70 -19.07 5.37
N GLU A 8 17.66 -18.94 6.29
CA GLU A 8 18.63 -19.96 6.58
C GLU A 8 18.06 -21.12 7.40
N ASN A 9 16.93 -20.93 8.07
CA ASN A 9 16.29 -21.97 8.85
C ASN A 9 15.21 -22.68 8.01
N LYS A 10 15.52 -23.87 7.46
CA LYS A 10 14.64 -24.67 6.57
C LYS A 10 13.24 -24.96 7.15
N ILE A 11 13.06 -24.94 8.46
CA ILE A 11 11.76 -25.18 9.11
C ILE A 11 10.92 -23.89 9.10
N LEU A 12 11.58 -22.75 9.27
CA LEU A 12 10.93 -21.45 9.22
C LEU A 12 10.67 -21.01 7.77
N SER A 13 11.57 -21.31 6.82
CA SER A 13 11.40 -20.99 5.41
C SER A 13 10.11 -21.60 4.82
N LYS A 14 9.74 -22.81 5.22
CA LYS A 14 8.44 -23.43 4.82
C LYS A 14 7.21 -22.68 5.34
N LYS A 15 7.28 -22.01 6.49
CA LYS A 15 6.18 -21.19 7.04
C LYS A 15 6.15 -19.78 6.42
N PHE A 16 7.28 -19.28 5.93
CA PHE A 16 7.43 -17.94 5.34
C PHE A 16 7.44 -17.94 3.79
N ASN A 17 7.22 -19.07 3.15
CA ASN A 17 7.07 -19.18 1.68
C ASN A 17 5.79 -18.52 1.13
N LYS A 18 4.95 -17.96 1.99
CA LYS A 18 3.87 -17.06 1.58
C LYS A 18 4.35 -15.64 1.77
N GLY A 19 4.66 -14.91 0.72
CA GLY A 19 5.17 -13.55 0.69
C GLY A 19 4.71 -12.60 1.82
N TYR A 20 5.19 -11.38 1.86
CA TYR A 20 4.91 -10.46 2.95
C TYR A 20 3.87 -9.41 2.55
N LYS A 21 2.81 -9.26 3.34
CA LYS A 21 1.71 -8.32 3.09
C LYS A 21 1.72 -7.24 4.16
N CYS A 22 1.85 -5.99 3.71
CA CYS A 22 1.79 -4.79 4.54
C CYS A 22 0.55 -3.97 4.23
N LEU A 23 -0.04 -3.37 5.25
CA LEU A 23 -1.09 -2.38 5.08
C LEU A 23 -0.60 -1.02 5.57
N PHE A 24 -0.65 -0.03 4.69
CA PHE A 24 -0.42 1.38 5.00
C PHE A 24 -1.76 2.10 5.03
N TYR A 25 -2.11 2.72 6.15
CA TYR A 25 -3.37 3.47 6.25
C TYR A 25 -3.14 4.83 6.89
N GLY A 26 -3.98 5.79 6.54
CA GLY A 26 -3.92 7.15 7.08
C GLY A 26 -4.27 8.22 6.03
N PRO A 27 -4.36 9.48 6.40
CA PRO A 27 -4.77 10.57 5.52
C PRO A 27 -3.99 10.64 4.21
N PRO A 28 -4.57 11.20 3.14
CA PRO A 28 -3.84 11.41 1.89
C PRO A 28 -2.64 12.35 2.10
N GLY A 29 -1.63 12.23 1.25
CA GLY A 29 -0.43 13.07 1.31
C GLY A 29 0.58 12.70 2.41
N THR A 30 0.30 11.77 3.31
CA THR A 30 1.18 11.40 4.44
C THR A 30 2.39 10.54 4.06
N GLY A 31 2.64 10.32 2.76
CA GLY A 31 3.86 9.67 2.29
C GLY A 31 3.77 8.15 2.09
N LYS A 32 2.56 7.54 2.06
CA LYS A 32 2.38 6.09 1.84
C LYS A 32 3.05 5.60 0.56
N THR A 33 2.77 6.28 -0.56
CA THR A 33 3.37 5.96 -1.86
C THR A 33 4.87 6.19 -1.88
N LEU A 34 5.33 7.32 -1.33
CA LEU A 34 6.75 7.65 -1.25
C LEU A 34 7.52 6.60 -0.44
N THR A 35 6.98 6.21 0.71
CA THR A 35 7.58 5.16 1.55
C THR A 35 7.70 3.84 0.79
N THR A 36 6.68 3.47 0.01
CA THR A 36 6.72 2.26 -0.83
C THR A 36 7.84 2.33 -1.87
N LEU A 37 7.99 3.46 -2.55
CA LEU A 37 9.06 3.66 -3.53
C LEU A 37 10.45 3.61 -2.88
N LEU A 38 10.60 4.20 -1.69
CA LEU A 38 11.85 4.14 -0.92
C LEU A 38 12.18 2.71 -0.48
N ILE A 39 11.19 1.91 -0.10
CA ILE A 39 11.37 0.48 0.20
C ILE A 39 11.88 -0.26 -1.04
N GLY A 40 11.28 0.00 -2.21
CA GLY A 40 11.72 -0.56 -3.48
C GLY A 40 13.19 -0.20 -3.78
N LYS A 41 13.51 1.08 -3.75
CA LYS A 41 14.87 1.59 -3.98
C LYS A 41 15.89 0.97 -3.02
N ARG A 42 15.55 0.89 -1.72
CA ARG A 42 16.47 0.34 -0.70
C ARG A 42 16.73 -1.15 -0.85
N ASN A 43 15.77 -1.89 -1.42
CA ASN A 43 15.89 -3.33 -1.65
C ASN A 43 16.28 -3.67 -3.10
N ASN A 44 16.55 -2.66 -3.92
CA ASN A 44 16.86 -2.82 -5.35
C ASN A 44 15.79 -3.63 -6.10
N LYS A 45 14.51 -3.30 -5.82
CA LYS A 45 13.34 -3.93 -6.43
C LYS A 45 12.44 -2.88 -7.05
N ASP A 46 11.92 -3.20 -8.23
CA ASP A 46 10.91 -2.38 -8.88
C ASP A 46 9.58 -2.42 -8.10
N VAL A 47 8.90 -1.27 -8.07
CA VAL A 47 7.57 -1.15 -7.49
C VAL A 47 6.56 -1.02 -8.63
N TYR A 48 5.66 -2.00 -8.73
CA TYR A 48 4.56 -1.94 -9.68
C TYR A 48 3.28 -1.48 -8.99
N ARG A 49 2.83 -0.26 -9.34
CA ARG A 49 1.61 0.33 -8.78
C ARG A 49 0.38 -0.18 -9.50
N ILE A 50 -0.61 -0.58 -8.73
CA ILE A 50 -1.92 -1.04 -9.17
C ILE A 50 -2.98 -0.15 -8.51
N ASP A 51 -3.71 0.58 -9.32
CA ASP A 51 -4.85 1.39 -8.89
C ASP A 51 -6.11 0.53 -8.96
N LEU A 52 -6.61 0.18 -7.80
CA LEU A 52 -7.79 -0.69 -7.69
C LEU A 52 -9.09 -0.02 -8.12
N SER A 53 -9.17 1.29 -8.04
CA SER A 53 -10.35 2.04 -8.48
C SER A 53 -10.62 1.86 -9.98
N GLN A 54 -9.54 1.71 -10.77
CA GLN A 54 -9.61 1.52 -12.21
C GLN A 54 -9.89 0.05 -12.60
N ILE A 55 -9.52 -0.90 -11.74
CA ILE A 55 -9.63 -2.32 -12.04
C ILE A 55 -11.05 -2.83 -11.79
N VAL A 56 -11.66 -2.41 -10.69
CA VAL A 56 -13.00 -2.89 -10.28
C VAL A 56 -14.12 -2.35 -11.18
N SER A 57 -13.88 -1.30 -11.96
CA SER A 57 -14.95 -0.57 -12.65
C SER A 57 -15.16 -0.92 -14.12
N LYS A 58 -14.28 -1.65 -14.81
CA LYS A 58 -14.31 -1.56 -16.28
C LYS A 58 -14.73 -2.77 -17.10
N TYR A 59 -14.40 -4.04 -16.77
CA TYR A 59 -14.83 -5.17 -17.64
C TYR A 59 -14.76 -6.53 -16.93
N VAL A 60 -15.84 -7.30 -17.00
CA VAL A 60 -15.94 -8.70 -16.56
C VAL A 60 -15.06 -9.59 -17.45
N GLY A 61 -14.21 -10.44 -16.85
CA GLY A 61 -13.38 -11.42 -17.55
C GLY A 61 -12.02 -10.93 -18.07
N GLU A 62 -11.90 -9.71 -18.59
CA GLU A 62 -10.60 -9.14 -18.97
C GLU A 62 -9.75 -8.75 -17.76
N THR A 63 -10.40 -8.31 -16.72
CA THR A 63 -9.77 -7.88 -15.46
C THR A 63 -8.99 -9.03 -14.81
N GLU A 64 -9.57 -10.23 -14.73
CA GLU A 64 -8.92 -11.41 -14.14
C GLU A 64 -7.69 -11.84 -14.97
N LYS A 65 -7.79 -11.83 -16.29
CA LYS A 65 -6.67 -12.15 -17.20
C LYS A 65 -5.53 -11.13 -17.06
N ASN A 66 -5.86 -9.85 -16.97
CA ASN A 66 -4.87 -8.78 -16.84
C ASN A 66 -4.18 -8.83 -15.46
N LEU A 67 -4.94 -9.02 -14.39
CA LEU A 67 -4.40 -9.24 -13.06
C LEU A 67 -3.48 -10.47 -13.01
N SER A 68 -3.91 -11.60 -13.58
CA SER A 68 -3.09 -12.80 -13.65
C SER A 68 -1.75 -12.55 -14.33
N LYS A 69 -1.73 -11.83 -15.45
CA LYS A 69 -0.49 -11.44 -16.14
C LYS A 69 0.41 -10.57 -15.27
N VAL A 70 -0.16 -9.60 -14.56
CA VAL A 70 0.60 -8.72 -13.65
C VAL A 70 1.24 -9.54 -12.54
N PHE A 71 0.49 -10.39 -11.85
CA PHE A 71 1.03 -11.23 -10.77
C PHE A 71 2.12 -12.18 -11.26
N ASN A 72 1.91 -12.86 -12.40
CA ASN A 72 2.91 -13.78 -12.97
C ASN A 72 4.18 -13.03 -13.39
N THR A 73 4.05 -11.84 -13.97
CA THR A 73 5.21 -11.00 -14.31
C THR A 73 5.94 -10.54 -13.07
N ALA A 74 5.20 -10.13 -12.04
CA ALA A 74 5.76 -9.66 -10.78
C ALA A 74 6.52 -10.76 -10.02
N GLU A 75 6.02 -12.01 -10.07
CA GLU A 75 6.72 -13.16 -9.49
C GLU A 75 8.05 -13.42 -10.18
N ASN A 76 8.06 -13.43 -11.53
CA ASN A 76 9.25 -13.66 -12.32
C ASN A 76 10.31 -12.56 -12.16
N LYS A 77 9.89 -11.33 -11.91
CA LYS A 77 10.76 -10.15 -11.77
C LYS A 77 11.04 -9.76 -10.32
N ASP A 78 10.49 -10.48 -9.35
CA ASP A 78 10.60 -10.18 -7.91
C ASP A 78 10.18 -8.73 -7.56
N TRP A 79 9.12 -8.23 -8.20
CA TRP A 79 8.60 -6.89 -7.98
C TRP A 79 7.92 -6.75 -6.62
N ILE A 80 7.88 -5.52 -6.11
CA ILE A 80 6.97 -5.14 -5.04
C ILE A 80 5.65 -4.71 -5.67
N LEU A 81 4.55 -5.36 -5.31
CA LEU A 81 3.22 -4.94 -5.73
C LEU A 81 2.66 -3.90 -4.76
N PHE A 82 2.34 -2.74 -5.27
CA PHE A 82 1.73 -1.65 -4.52
C PHE A 82 0.30 -1.42 -4.98
N PHE A 83 -0.66 -1.78 -4.14
CA PHE A 83 -2.08 -1.54 -4.36
C PHE A 83 -2.48 -0.23 -3.70
N ASP A 84 -2.78 0.77 -4.52
CA ASP A 84 -3.29 2.04 -4.05
C ASP A 84 -4.82 2.03 -4.03
N GLU A 85 -5.41 2.87 -3.17
CA GLU A 85 -6.86 2.94 -2.97
C GLU A 85 -7.50 1.57 -2.64
N ALA A 86 -6.85 0.84 -1.73
CA ALA A 86 -7.25 -0.52 -1.37
C ALA A 86 -8.58 -0.58 -0.56
N GLU A 87 -9.31 0.51 -0.45
CA GLU A 87 -10.61 0.60 0.23
C GLU A 87 -11.62 -0.40 -0.32
N SER A 88 -11.59 -0.61 -1.62
CA SER A 88 -12.49 -1.54 -2.30
C SER A 88 -12.31 -3.00 -1.85
N LEU A 89 -11.11 -3.36 -1.36
CA LEU A 89 -10.83 -4.70 -0.81
C LEU A 89 -11.39 -4.90 0.60
N PHE A 90 -11.64 -3.80 1.31
CA PHE A 90 -12.05 -3.81 2.72
C PHE A 90 -13.53 -3.50 2.90
N SER A 91 -14.21 -2.99 1.86
CA SER A 91 -15.64 -2.73 1.91
C SER A 91 -16.38 -4.02 2.22
N LYS A 92 -17.31 -3.95 3.19
CA LYS A 92 -18.19 -5.08 3.49
C LYS A 92 -18.88 -5.50 2.19
N ARG A 93 -18.88 -6.80 1.94
CA ARG A 93 -19.65 -7.38 0.84
C ARG A 93 -21.06 -6.84 0.92
N THR A 94 -21.43 -5.99 -0.03
CA THR A 94 -22.80 -5.48 -0.13
C THR A 94 -23.73 -6.67 -0.33
N SER A 95 -24.87 -6.65 0.35
CA SER A 95 -25.94 -7.60 0.08
C SER A 95 -26.22 -7.56 -1.42
N ILE A 96 -26.23 -8.73 -2.04
CA ILE A 96 -26.38 -8.89 -3.49
C ILE A 96 -27.78 -8.43 -3.86
N ASN A 97 -27.91 -7.20 -4.34
CA ASN A 97 -29.17 -6.66 -4.83
C ASN A 97 -29.22 -6.57 -6.37
N ASP A 98 -28.03 -6.70 -7.04
CA ASP A 98 -27.95 -6.62 -8.50
C ASP A 98 -26.85 -7.55 -9.03
N SER A 99 -26.94 -7.93 -10.30
CA SER A 99 -25.94 -8.74 -11.00
C SER A 99 -24.54 -8.08 -11.00
N LYS A 100 -24.48 -6.74 -11.00
CA LYS A 100 -23.23 -5.98 -10.89
C LYS A 100 -22.51 -6.22 -9.57
N ASP A 101 -23.22 -6.31 -8.47
CA ASP A 101 -22.67 -6.57 -7.14
C ASP A 101 -22.06 -7.98 -7.05
N LYS A 102 -22.68 -8.96 -7.71
CA LYS A 102 -22.16 -10.32 -7.80
C LYS A 102 -20.82 -10.38 -8.51
N PHE A 103 -20.66 -9.66 -9.60
CA PHE A 103 -19.41 -9.61 -10.36
C PHE A 103 -18.30 -8.87 -9.60
N ALA A 104 -18.62 -7.73 -8.98
CA ALA A 104 -17.65 -6.99 -8.16
C ALA A 104 -17.14 -7.85 -6.98
N ASN A 105 -18.02 -8.59 -6.31
CA ASN A 105 -17.64 -9.50 -5.24
C ASN A 105 -16.75 -10.66 -5.76
N GLN A 106 -17.00 -11.19 -6.95
CA GLN A 106 -16.18 -12.24 -7.54
C GLN A 106 -14.78 -11.74 -7.91
N GLN A 107 -14.66 -10.56 -8.52
CA GLN A 107 -13.38 -9.93 -8.85
C GLN A 107 -12.56 -9.64 -7.59
N THR A 108 -13.22 -9.12 -6.55
CA THR A 108 -12.56 -8.89 -5.25
C THR A 108 -12.07 -10.20 -4.63
N ALA A 109 -12.88 -11.26 -4.67
CA ALA A 109 -12.48 -12.57 -4.16
C ALA A 109 -11.27 -13.14 -4.92
N TYR A 110 -11.27 -13.03 -6.26
CA TYR A 110 -10.13 -13.45 -7.08
C TYR A 110 -8.86 -12.66 -6.73
N LEU A 111 -8.96 -11.33 -6.64
CA LEU A 111 -7.83 -10.50 -6.29
C LEU A 111 -7.27 -10.84 -4.90
N LEU A 112 -8.14 -11.04 -3.92
CA LEU A 112 -7.73 -11.46 -2.57
C LEU A 112 -6.99 -12.80 -2.59
N GLN A 113 -7.46 -13.76 -3.38
CA GLN A 113 -6.77 -15.04 -3.57
C GLN A 113 -5.37 -14.83 -4.16
N ARG A 114 -5.23 -14.04 -5.23
CA ARG A 114 -3.92 -13.74 -5.85
C ARG A 114 -2.97 -12.99 -4.90
N VAL A 115 -3.51 -12.06 -4.09
CA VAL A 115 -2.74 -11.38 -3.03
C VAL A 115 -2.20 -12.39 -2.01
N GLU A 116 -2.98 -13.40 -1.65
CA GLU A 116 -2.53 -14.45 -0.70
C GLU A 116 -1.43 -15.33 -1.29
N GLU A 117 -1.60 -15.75 -2.53
CA GLU A 117 -0.70 -16.67 -3.23
C GLU A 117 0.65 -16.02 -3.59
N TYR A 118 0.69 -14.70 -3.77
CA TYR A 118 1.90 -14.00 -4.18
C TYR A 118 3.02 -14.12 -3.16
N ASN A 119 4.18 -14.62 -3.60
CA ASN A 119 5.33 -14.89 -2.72
C ASN A 119 6.23 -13.66 -2.47
N GLY A 120 6.00 -12.55 -3.14
CA GLY A 120 6.74 -11.30 -2.96
C GLY A 120 6.18 -10.39 -1.86
N LEU A 121 6.66 -9.15 -1.86
CA LEU A 121 6.15 -8.09 -0.99
C LEU A 121 4.92 -7.42 -1.65
N ILE A 122 3.82 -7.39 -0.91
CA ILE A 122 2.64 -6.61 -1.25
C ILE A 122 2.46 -5.50 -0.22
N ILE A 123 2.23 -4.29 -0.70
CA ILE A 123 1.87 -3.14 0.11
C ILE A 123 0.49 -2.66 -0.35
N LEU A 124 -0.46 -2.67 0.55
CA LEU A 124 -1.82 -2.14 0.35
C LEU A 124 -1.88 -0.76 1.00
N ALA A 125 -2.36 0.24 0.28
CA ALA A 125 -2.52 1.59 0.82
C ALA A 125 -3.99 2.02 0.81
N THR A 126 -4.44 2.62 1.90
CA THR A 126 -5.80 3.17 2.03
C THR A 126 -5.80 4.49 2.78
N ASN A 127 -6.70 5.38 2.41
CA ASN A 127 -6.90 6.65 3.10
C ASN A 127 -7.84 6.52 4.30
N LEU A 128 -8.58 5.44 4.38
CA LEU A 128 -9.52 5.17 5.45
C LEU A 128 -8.86 4.35 6.57
N LYS A 129 -9.34 4.52 7.80
CA LYS A 129 -9.04 3.55 8.85
C LYS A 129 -9.75 2.24 8.47
N PRO A 130 -9.03 1.20 8.12
CA PRO A 130 -9.66 0.01 7.58
C PRO A 130 -10.51 -0.65 8.66
N ASN A 131 -11.79 -0.81 8.39
CA ASN A 131 -12.65 -1.74 9.11
C ASN A 131 -12.39 -3.14 8.54
N ILE A 132 -11.18 -3.65 8.83
CA ILE A 132 -10.70 -4.89 8.22
C ILE A 132 -11.49 -6.05 8.79
N ASP A 133 -12.14 -6.80 7.91
CA ASP A 133 -12.71 -8.09 8.24
C ASP A 133 -11.65 -9.00 8.89
N ASN A 134 -12.05 -9.75 9.93
CA ASN A 134 -11.17 -10.70 10.62
C ASN A 134 -10.52 -11.72 9.68
N ALA A 135 -11.17 -12.06 8.58
CA ALA A 135 -10.61 -12.95 7.57
C ALA A 135 -9.44 -12.32 6.82
N PHE A 136 -9.48 -11.01 6.57
CA PHE A 136 -8.42 -10.29 5.87
C PHE A 136 -7.28 -9.87 6.82
N SER A 137 -7.60 -9.50 8.07
CA SER A 137 -6.59 -9.09 9.06
C SER A 137 -5.56 -10.20 9.35
N ARG A 138 -5.98 -11.46 9.27
CA ARG A 138 -5.08 -12.63 9.47
C ARG A 138 -4.05 -12.81 8.35
N ARG A 139 -4.23 -12.13 7.22
CA ARG A 139 -3.38 -12.22 6.02
C ARG A 139 -2.35 -11.10 5.94
N ILE A 140 -2.54 -10.04 6.73
CA ILE A 140 -1.64 -8.89 6.81
C ILE A 140 -0.67 -9.11 7.97
N GLN A 141 0.63 -9.13 7.67
CA GLN A 141 1.67 -9.34 8.68
C GLN A 141 2.04 -8.04 9.41
N THR A 142 1.88 -6.90 8.76
CA THR A 142 2.21 -5.60 9.35
C THR A 142 1.22 -4.54 8.90
N THR A 143 0.76 -3.75 9.85
CA THR A 143 -0.07 -2.57 9.61
C THR A 143 0.65 -1.33 10.10
N ILE A 144 0.79 -0.33 9.25
CA ILE A 144 1.46 0.94 9.55
C ILE A 144 0.46 2.08 9.41
N HIS A 145 0.31 2.84 10.48
CA HIS A 145 -0.51 4.05 10.51
C HIS A 145 0.36 5.25 10.12
N PHE A 146 -0.03 5.92 9.05
CA PHE A 146 0.54 7.19 8.61
C PHE A 146 -0.29 8.32 9.19
N THR A 147 0.27 9.06 10.11
CA THR A 147 -0.39 10.20 10.76
C THR A 147 -0.11 11.49 10.01
N MET A 148 -0.97 12.50 10.18
CA MET A 148 -0.61 13.86 9.76
C MET A 148 0.62 14.32 10.53
N PRO A 149 1.55 15.04 9.88
CA PRO A 149 2.77 15.50 10.54
C PRO A 149 2.46 16.51 11.65
N ASP A 150 3.18 16.39 12.75
CA ASP A 150 3.15 17.36 13.84
C ASP A 150 3.85 18.68 13.43
N ILE A 151 3.82 19.70 14.31
CA ILE A 151 4.44 21.00 14.03
C ILE A 151 5.96 20.87 13.78
N LYS A 152 6.65 19.96 14.46
CA LYS A 152 8.09 19.76 14.28
C LYS A 152 8.38 19.09 12.94
N GLU A 153 7.60 18.11 12.60
CA GLU A 153 7.69 17.40 11.31
C GLU A 153 7.35 18.34 10.16
N ARG A 154 6.28 19.15 10.28
CA ARG A 154 5.95 20.19 9.29
C ARG A 154 7.07 21.22 9.14
N LYS A 155 7.71 21.64 10.23
CA LYS A 155 8.89 22.51 10.14
C LYS A 155 9.99 21.89 9.28
N THR A 156 10.26 20.60 9.46
CA THR A 156 11.24 19.87 8.66
C THR A 156 10.83 19.78 7.19
N LEU A 157 9.55 19.54 6.93
CA LEU A 157 9.01 19.53 5.57
C LEU A 157 9.19 20.90 4.90
N TRP A 158 8.87 22.00 5.59
CA TRP A 158 9.07 23.35 5.09
C TRP A 158 10.54 23.66 4.79
N ILE A 159 11.46 23.29 5.69
CA ILE A 159 12.91 23.45 5.46
C ILE A 159 13.34 22.73 4.17
N ASN A 160 12.92 21.47 4.01
CA ASN A 160 13.30 20.68 2.85
C ASN A 160 12.69 21.23 1.55
N PHE A 161 11.45 21.69 1.60
CA PHE A 161 10.72 22.20 0.44
C PHE A 161 11.26 23.55 -0.03
N LEU A 162 11.64 24.41 0.91
CA LEU A 162 12.13 25.76 0.63
C LEU A 162 13.65 25.83 0.48
N SER A 163 14.36 24.72 0.72
CA SER A 163 15.82 24.69 0.56
C SER A 163 16.21 25.00 -0.90
N GLY A 164 16.97 26.09 -1.05
CA GLY A 164 17.41 26.61 -2.35
C GLY A 164 16.43 27.54 -3.09
N ILE A 165 15.24 27.80 -2.54
CA ILE A 165 14.23 28.66 -3.16
C ILE A 165 14.09 29.99 -2.42
N SER A 166 14.23 30.00 -1.09
CA SER A 166 14.05 31.18 -0.26
C SER A 166 15.02 31.22 0.91
N ASN A 167 15.34 32.46 1.36
CA ASN A 167 16.17 32.72 2.53
C ASN A 167 15.33 32.96 3.80
N LEU A 168 14.25 32.20 3.99
CA LEU A 168 13.40 32.32 5.17
C LEU A 168 14.17 31.98 6.44
N ASN A 169 14.00 32.79 7.47
CA ASN A 169 14.61 32.52 8.76
C ASN A 169 13.81 31.47 9.57
N ASN A 170 14.41 30.93 10.63
CA ASN A 170 13.79 29.89 11.45
C ASN A 170 12.44 30.30 12.07
N LYS A 171 12.21 31.57 12.38
CA LYS A 171 10.95 32.07 12.96
C LYS A 171 9.83 32.08 11.91
N GLU A 172 10.15 32.45 10.68
CA GLU A 172 9.20 32.43 9.56
C GLU A 172 8.78 31.01 9.21
N ILE A 173 9.74 30.08 9.17
CA ILE A 173 9.45 28.66 8.93
C ILE A 173 8.60 28.08 10.06
N GLU A 174 8.87 28.44 11.32
CA GLU A 174 8.06 28.00 12.45
C GLU A 174 6.64 28.55 12.41
N LYS A 175 6.46 29.81 11.96
CA LYS A 175 5.15 30.39 11.72
C LYS A 175 4.39 29.61 10.65
N LEU A 176 5.03 29.33 9.49
CA LEU A 176 4.45 28.50 8.42
C LEU A 176 4.02 27.13 8.93
N ALA A 177 4.87 26.47 9.74
CA ALA A 177 4.57 25.15 10.29
C ALA A 177 3.37 25.13 11.25
N ARG A 178 3.07 26.26 11.92
CA ARG A 178 1.91 26.42 12.80
C ARG A 178 0.63 26.76 12.03
N GLU A 179 0.74 27.65 11.04
CA GLU A 179 -0.41 28.18 10.31
C GLU A 179 -0.92 27.22 9.22
N TYR A 180 -0.02 26.45 8.61
CA TYR A 180 -0.38 25.59 7.48
C TYR A 180 -0.22 24.10 7.82
N GLU A 181 -1.34 23.39 7.82
CA GLU A 181 -1.37 21.94 7.98
C GLU A 181 -1.08 21.26 6.65
N ILE A 182 0.20 21.19 6.28
CA ILE A 182 0.65 20.47 5.10
C ILE A 182 0.91 19.00 5.42
N SER A 183 0.65 18.13 4.47
CA SER A 183 1.14 16.77 4.40
C SER A 183 2.35 16.70 3.46
N GLY A 184 3.21 15.70 3.61
CA GLY A 184 4.43 15.56 2.81
C GLY A 184 4.18 15.21 1.33
#